data_602a87963e4c6a804b9147a64f7fde0e
#
_entry.id   602a87963e4c6a804b9147a64f7fde0e
#
_cell.length_a   1.000
_cell.length_b   1.000
_cell.length_c   1.000
_cell.angle_alpha   90.00
_cell.angle_beta   90.00
_cell.angle_gamma   90.00
#
_symmetry.space_group_name_H-M   'P 1'
#
loop_
_entity.id
_entity.type
_entity.pdbx_description
1 polymer ?
#
loop_
_entity_poly.entity_id
_entity_poly.type
_entity_poly.pdbx_seq_one_letter_code
_entity_poly.pdbx_strand_id
1 'polypeptide(L)'
;IYQQTGLTKYNNKRFFSYGPSKILKTVLPELAERTWRIELYMEMAMGDFKYYGGFFDPCNKEAVRTFLETTHERYEKAVGDQFGITVHGMFSDEVGLLSPIPWSKLLPEEFEKRNGYSLLDCMPALHDDSFENAMKVRYDLYETAHILFRTSYHKQVSDWCREHHLQYATEVPSMRHSTQRYSDIVGGDTAHEKLGKPLEWIYDEYIHNYRSNAKAVSSLARQLGKKYAMIESFHSVGWTMTLQDAKWMIDRLGSSGINLYNFL
;
A
#
# COMPACT_ATOMS: atom_id res chain seq x y z
N ILE A 1 -5.51 -17.93 26.81
CA ILE A 1 -5.58 -17.36 25.46
C ILE A 1 -4.22 -16.82 25.13
N TYR A 2 -3.60 -17.35 24.11
CA TYR A 2 -2.30 -16.88 23.64
C TYR A 2 -2.53 -15.93 22.45
N GLN A 3 -1.93 -14.79 22.54
CA GLN A 3 -1.86 -13.90 21.39
C GLN A 3 -0.67 -14.31 20.54
N GLN A 4 -0.89 -14.53 19.28
CA GLN A 4 0.21 -14.74 18.36
C GLN A 4 0.97 -13.42 18.22
N THR A 5 2.21 -13.41 18.69
CA THR A 5 3.06 -12.26 18.51
C THR A 5 3.82 -12.40 17.20
N GLY A 6 3.64 -11.48 16.38
CA GLY A 6 4.36 -11.27 15.18
C GLY A 6 3.83 -11.92 13.96
N LEU A 7 3.76 -11.45 13.10
CA LEU A 7 3.27 -11.20 12.30
C LEU A 7 3.30 -11.06 10.93
N THR A 8 3.66 -10.05 10.30
CA THR A 8 3.81 -9.87 8.89
C THR A 8 5.27 -9.87 8.56
N LYS A 9 5.70 -10.82 7.77
CA LYS A 9 7.02 -10.77 7.16
C LYS A 9 6.88 -10.12 5.78
N TYR A 10 7.51 -8.97 5.62
CA TYR A 10 7.79 -8.40 4.32
C TYR A 10 9.29 -8.51 4.08
N ASN A 11 9.72 -9.14 3.01
CA ASN A 11 11.12 -9.41 2.70
C ASN A 11 11.91 -10.02 3.90
N ASN A 12 11.31 -10.99 4.59
CA ASN A 12 11.86 -11.61 5.80
C ASN A 12 12.08 -10.66 6.99
N LYS A 13 11.65 -9.41 6.92
CA LYS A 13 11.67 -8.48 8.05
C LYS A 13 10.32 -8.50 8.77
N ARG A 14 10.35 -8.39 10.09
CA ARG A 14 9.14 -8.20 10.89
C ARG A 14 8.76 -6.73 10.84
N PHE A 15 7.54 -6.44 10.40
CA PHE A 15 7.01 -5.08 10.41
C PHE A 15 6.20 -4.74 11.65
N PHE A 16 5.70 -5.77 12.32
CA PHE A 16 4.88 -5.60 13.51
C PHE A 16 5.40 -6.48 14.62
N SER A 17 5.61 -5.90 15.78
CA SER A 17 5.66 -6.62 17.04
C SER A 17 4.48 -6.18 17.88
N TYR A 18 3.65 -7.11 18.31
CA TYR A 18 2.65 -6.80 19.30
C TYR A 18 3.28 -6.91 20.67
N GLY A 19 3.01 -5.92 21.52
CA GLY A 19 3.44 -5.92 22.90
C GLY A 19 2.83 -7.07 23.71
N PRO A 20 3.18 -7.19 25.00
CA PRO A 20 2.68 -8.25 25.85
C PRO A 20 1.15 -8.25 25.86
N SER A 21 0.60 -9.40 25.56
CA SER A 21 -0.85 -9.59 25.46
C SER A 21 -1.52 -9.44 26.81
N LYS A 22 -2.62 -8.71 26.84
CA LYS A 22 -3.56 -8.81 27.95
C LYS A 22 -4.22 -10.19 27.90
N ILE A 23 -4.27 -10.85 29.03
CA ILE A 23 -5.05 -12.09 29.15
C ILE A 23 -6.53 -11.69 29.16
N LEU A 24 -7.25 -12.03 28.10
CA LEU A 24 -8.69 -11.91 28.07
C LEU A 24 -9.28 -13.15 28.74
N LYS A 25 -10.02 -12.94 29.81
CA LYS A 25 -10.84 -13.99 30.44
C LYS A 25 -12.27 -13.80 29.98
N THR A 26 -12.88 -14.85 29.50
CA THR A 26 -14.29 -14.90 29.21
C THR A 26 -14.91 -16.17 29.76
N VAL A 27 -16.18 -16.13 30.08
CA VAL A 27 -16.95 -17.31 30.44
C VAL A 27 -17.57 -17.83 29.14
N LEU A 28 -17.22 -19.04 28.78
CA LEU A 28 -17.88 -19.71 27.67
C LEU A 28 -19.19 -20.31 28.15
N PRO A 29 -20.27 -20.29 27.35
CA PRO A 29 -21.50 -21.01 27.67
C PRO A 29 -21.19 -22.49 27.78
N GLU A 30 -22.05 -23.23 28.52
CA GLU A 30 -21.95 -24.68 28.54
C GLU A 30 -22.06 -25.22 27.12
N LEU A 31 -20.99 -25.80 26.65
CA LEU A 31 -20.90 -26.37 25.32
C LEU A 31 -21.27 -27.86 25.43
N ALA A 32 -22.14 -28.35 24.58
CA ALA A 32 -22.43 -29.76 24.46
C ALA A 32 -21.14 -30.57 24.20
N GLU A 33 -21.15 -31.87 24.49
CA GLU A 33 -20.03 -32.78 24.24
C GLU A 33 -19.71 -32.90 22.73
N ARG A 34 -19.06 -31.88 22.20
CA ARG A 34 -18.63 -31.74 20.80
C ARG A 34 -17.26 -31.10 20.74
N THR A 35 -16.55 -31.31 19.65
CA THR A 35 -15.36 -30.56 19.34
C THR A 35 -15.78 -29.17 18.84
N TRP A 36 -15.28 -28.13 19.48
CA TRP A 36 -15.55 -26.75 19.14
C TRP A 36 -14.27 -26.07 18.65
N ARG A 37 -14.41 -25.26 17.62
CA ARG A 37 -13.37 -24.33 17.20
C ARG A 37 -13.84 -22.94 17.58
N ILE A 38 -13.04 -22.23 18.36
CA ILE A 38 -13.30 -20.85 18.78
C ILE A 38 -12.30 -19.96 18.07
N GLU A 39 -12.78 -18.99 17.34
CA GLU A 39 -11.97 -18.00 16.66
C GLU A 39 -12.22 -16.62 17.26
N LEU A 40 -11.15 -15.90 17.57
CA LEU A 40 -11.21 -14.57 18.12
C LEU A 40 -10.57 -13.59 17.14
N TYR A 41 -11.36 -12.68 16.62
CA TYR A 41 -10.91 -11.60 15.77
C TYR A 41 -10.81 -10.33 16.60
N MET A 42 -9.70 -9.64 16.51
CA MET A 42 -9.47 -8.41 17.26
C MET A 42 -9.09 -7.28 16.30
N GLU A 43 -9.84 -6.20 16.39
CA GLU A 43 -9.43 -4.93 15.79
C GLU A 43 -8.47 -4.22 16.75
N MET A 44 -7.34 -3.79 16.24
CA MET A 44 -6.32 -3.11 17.03
C MET A 44 -5.86 -1.84 16.34
N ALA A 45 -5.62 -0.81 17.12
CA ALA A 45 -4.95 0.37 16.60
C ALA A 45 -3.50 0.01 16.23
N MET A 46 -3.04 0.51 15.10
CA MET A 46 -1.66 0.37 14.66
C MET A 46 -0.79 1.36 15.43
N GLY A 47 -0.19 0.90 16.51
CA GLY A 47 0.58 1.75 17.43
C GLY A 47 2.09 1.73 17.21
N ASP A 48 2.60 0.81 16.42
CA ASP A 48 4.04 0.66 16.19
C ASP A 48 4.29 0.08 14.80
N PHE A 49 4.34 0.97 13.84
CA PHE A 49 4.65 0.60 12.46
C PHE A 49 6.02 1.12 12.06
N LYS A 50 7.01 0.23 12.01
CA LYS A 50 8.41 0.57 11.74
C LYS A 50 8.87 1.72 12.66
N TYR A 51 9.36 2.79 12.04
CA TYR A 51 9.77 4.04 12.67
C TYR A 51 8.70 5.14 12.59
N TYR A 52 7.51 4.84 12.07
CA TYR A 52 6.43 5.82 11.92
C TYR A 52 5.59 6.00 13.18
N GLY A 53 5.68 5.09 14.17
CA GLY A 53 4.77 5.08 15.30
C GLY A 53 3.35 4.74 14.89
N GLY A 54 2.43 5.67 15.02
CA GLY A 54 1.06 5.53 14.54
C GLY A 54 0.93 5.80 13.04
N PHE A 55 -0.12 5.26 12.46
CA PHE A 55 -0.50 5.55 11.08
C PHE A 55 -2.00 5.78 10.99
N PHE A 56 -2.43 6.75 10.20
CA PHE A 56 -3.85 7.02 10.01
C PHE A 56 -4.52 5.99 9.10
N ASP A 57 -5.84 5.89 9.17
CA ASP A 57 -6.62 5.02 8.30
C ASP A 57 -6.83 5.67 6.92
N PRO A 58 -6.14 5.21 5.85
CA PRO A 58 -6.27 5.80 4.52
C PRO A 58 -7.60 5.46 3.82
N CYS A 59 -8.40 4.56 4.40
CA CYS A 59 -9.77 4.29 3.95
C CYS A 59 -10.79 5.27 4.52
N ASN A 60 -10.43 6.02 5.55
CA ASN A 60 -11.29 6.99 6.20
C ASN A 60 -11.08 8.39 5.61
N LYS A 61 -12.11 8.92 4.96
CA LYS A 61 -12.06 10.24 4.31
C LYS A 61 -11.73 11.38 5.27
N GLU A 62 -12.24 11.34 6.49
CA GLU A 62 -11.97 12.38 7.50
C GLU A 62 -10.52 12.31 7.98
N ALA A 63 -9.98 11.10 8.17
CA ALA A 63 -8.57 10.94 8.52
C ALA A 63 -7.64 11.44 7.40
N VAL A 64 -7.99 11.18 6.15
CA VAL A 64 -7.25 11.71 4.98
C VAL A 64 -7.37 13.22 4.90
N ARG A 65 -8.53 13.79 5.18
CA ARG A 65 -8.72 15.24 5.24
C ARG A 65 -7.81 15.87 6.30
N THR A 66 -7.81 15.31 7.51
CA THR A 66 -6.91 15.77 8.57
C THR A 66 -5.43 15.67 8.17
N PHE A 67 -5.07 14.62 7.44
CA PHE A 67 -3.74 14.49 6.87
C PHE A 67 -3.43 15.64 5.90
N LEU A 68 -4.31 15.99 4.98
CA LEU A 68 -4.13 17.11 4.07
C LEU A 68 -4.00 18.44 4.83
N GLU A 69 -4.86 18.69 5.80
CA GLU A 69 -4.82 19.89 6.66
C GLU A 69 -3.49 20.02 7.44
N THR A 70 -2.98 18.91 7.93
CA THR A 70 -1.75 18.92 8.75
C THR A 70 -0.45 18.87 7.95
N THR A 71 -0.51 18.52 6.68
CA THR A 71 0.64 18.42 5.79
C THR A 71 0.55 19.39 4.62
N HIS A 72 -0.33 19.13 3.68
CA HIS A 72 -0.40 19.85 2.39
C HIS A 72 -0.75 21.33 2.55
N GLU A 73 -1.73 21.66 3.37
CA GLU A 73 -2.08 23.06 3.65
C GLU A 73 -0.98 23.84 4.37
N ARG A 74 -0.11 23.16 5.11
CA ARG A 74 1.06 23.83 5.69
C ARG A 74 2.08 24.21 4.62
N TYR A 75 2.27 23.38 3.60
CA TYR A 75 3.08 23.74 2.44
C TYR A 75 2.43 24.88 1.65
N GLU A 76 1.13 24.83 1.44
CA GLU A 76 0.40 25.92 0.79
C GLU A 76 0.61 27.26 1.52
N LYS A 77 0.47 27.28 2.85
CA LYS A 77 0.69 28.48 3.66
C LYS A 77 2.12 28.98 3.59
N ALA A 78 3.10 28.09 3.42
CA ALA A 78 4.52 28.46 3.43
C ALA A 78 5.03 28.87 2.04
N VAL A 79 4.61 28.20 0.98
CA VAL A 79 5.17 28.33 -0.37
C VAL A 79 4.11 28.22 -1.48
N GLY A 80 2.85 28.47 -1.17
CA GLY A 80 1.74 28.32 -2.13
C GLY A 80 1.84 29.25 -3.35
N ASP A 81 2.51 30.38 -3.21
CA ASP A 81 2.85 31.28 -4.32
C ASP A 81 3.82 30.67 -5.35
N GLN A 82 4.51 29.58 -4.96
CA GLN A 82 5.40 28.82 -5.83
C GLN A 82 4.75 27.60 -6.49
N PHE A 83 3.49 27.32 -6.15
CA PHE A 83 2.78 26.18 -6.71
C PHE A 83 2.52 26.36 -8.21
N GLY A 84 2.84 25.34 -9.00
CA GLY A 84 2.82 25.37 -10.45
C GLY A 84 3.97 26.13 -11.11
N ILE A 85 4.83 26.81 -10.33
CA ILE A 85 5.99 27.60 -10.80
C ILE A 85 7.29 26.86 -10.49
N THR A 86 7.62 26.73 -9.23
CA THR A 86 8.82 26.03 -8.75
C THR A 86 8.47 24.69 -8.14
N VAL A 87 7.35 24.62 -7.40
CA VAL A 87 6.80 23.39 -6.84
C VAL A 87 5.77 22.85 -7.83
N HIS A 88 6.10 21.78 -8.52
CA HIS A 88 5.27 21.23 -9.60
C HIS A 88 4.34 20.11 -9.15
N GLY A 89 4.54 19.52 -7.98
CA GLY A 89 3.71 18.42 -7.54
C GLY A 89 3.96 17.97 -6.11
N MET A 90 3.11 17.05 -5.68
CA MET A 90 3.25 16.32 -4.42
C MET A 90 3.49 14.85 -4.71
N PHE A 91 4.36 14.22 -3.94
CA PHE A 91 4.72 12.82 -4.05
C PHE A 91 4.22 12.04 -2.83
N SER A 92 3.56 10.94 -3.07
CA SER A 92 3.17 9.98 -2.03
C SER A 92 3.95 8.69 -2.20
N ASP A 93 4.74 8.38 -1.20
CA ASP A 93 5.54 7.18 -1.10
C ASP A 93 4.82 6.11 -0.29
N GLU A 94 4.81 4.89 -0.80
CA GLU A 94 4.36 3.65 -0.18
C GLU A 94 3.04 3.72 0.65
N VAL A 95 2.14 4.61 0.33
CA VAL A 95 0.85 4.63 1.02
C VAL A 95 0.02 3.41 0.63
N GLY A 96 -0.39 2.66 1.62
CA GLY A 96 -1.11 1.42 1.41
C GLY A 96 -1.82 0.90 2.64
N LEU A 97 -2.52 -0.20 2.46
CA LEU A 97 -3.11 -0.96 3.54
C LEU A 97 -2.04 -1.90 4.10
N LEU A 98 -1.52 -1.54 5.26
CA LEU A 98 -0.28 -2.07 5.82
C LEU A 98 -0.45 -3.38 6.59
N SER A 99 -1.58 -4.03 6.48
CA SER A 99 -1.88 -5.31 7.11
C SER A 99 -2.00 -6.43 6.07
N PRO A 100 -1.68 -7.69 6.43
CA PRO A 100 -1.91 -8.86 5.58
C PRO A 100 -3.38 -9.02 5.18
N ILE A 101 -4.26 -8.70 6.12
CA ILE A 101 -5.69 -8.54 5.90
C ILE A 101 -5.96 -7.05 5.99
N PRO A 102 -6.33 -6.40 4.88
CA PRO A 102 -6.63 -4.98 4.90
C PRO A 102 -7.80 -4.72 5.83
N TRP A 103 -7.66 -3.76 6.72
CA TRP A 103 -8.71 -3.45 7.67
C TRP A 103 -8.89 -1.95 7.86
N SER A 104 -10.13 -1.56 7.99
CA SER A 104 -10.61 -0.24 8.39
C SER A 104 -11.89 -0.43 9.19
N LYS A 105 -12.16 0.45 10.14
CA LYS A 105 -13.43 0.44 10.88
C LYS A 105 -14.65 0.59 9.98
N LEU A 106 -14.48 1.20 8.83
CA LEU A 106 -15.54 1.41 7.84
C LEU A 106 -15.80 0.16 6.98
N LEU A 107 -14.86 -0.78 6.98
CA LEU A 107 -14.88 -1.90 6.05
C LEU A 107 -16.09 -2.82 6.22
N PRO A 108 -16.53 -3.21 7.44
CA PRO A 108 -17.68 -4.09 7.59
C PRO A 108 -18.96 -3.51 6.99
N GLU A 109 -19.25 -2.24 7.26
CA GLU A 109 -20.44 -1.56 6.74
C GLU A 109 -20.38 -1.38 5.21
N GLU A 110 -19.26 -0.90 4.69
CA GLU A 110 -19.08 -0.70 3.26
C GLU A 110 -19.04 -2.03 2.49
N PHE A 111 -18.53 -3.09 3.10
CA PHE A 111 -18.56 -4.43 2.54
C PHE A 111 -20.00 -4.95 2.40
N GLU A 112 -20.78 -4.86 3.46
CA GLU A 112 -22.17 -5.31 3.46
C GLU A 112 -23.02 -4.52 2.47
N LYS A 113 -22.88 -3.20 2.47
CA LYS A 113 -23.55 -2.31 1.54
C LYS A 113 -23.24 -2.63 0.07
N ARG A 114 -22.01 -3.04 -0.21
CA ARG A 114 -21.56 -3.33 -1.56
C ARG A 114 -21.90 -4.72 -2.03
N ASN A 115 -21.77 -5.72 -1.16
CA ASN A 115 -21.82 -7.12 -1.52
C ASN A 115 -23.13 -7.81 -1.08
N GLY A 116 -23.92 -7.16 -0.21
CA GLY A 116 -25.23 -7.66 0.22
C GLY A 116 -25.17 -8.75 1.29
N TYR A 117 -24.03 -8.93 1.96
CA TYR A 117 -23.88 -9.88 3.07
C TYR A 117 -22.84 -9.40 4.07
N SER A 118 -22.93 -9.87 5.32
CA SER A 118 -22.09 -9.44 6.42
C SER A 118 -20.66 -10.00 6.30
N LEU A 119 -19.66 -9.10 6.36
CA LEU A 119 -18.26 -9.52 6.46
C LEU A 119 -17.96 -10.24 7.76
N LEU A 120 -18.56 -9.78 8.87
CA LEU A 120 -18.29 -10.33 10.20
C LEU A 120 -18.74 -11.79 10.32
N ASP A 121 -19.81 -12.16 9.64
CA ASP A 121 -20.30 -13.55 9.62
C ASP A 121 -19.42 -14.46 8.75
N CYS A 122 -18.61 -13.86 7.89
CA CYS A 122 -17.74 -14.56 6.96
C CYS A 122 -16.25 -14.49 7.35
N MET A 123 -15.91 -14.00 8.54
CA MET A 123 -14.50 -13.86 8.96
C MET A 123 -13.68 -15.14 8.85
N PRO A 124 -14.20 -16.34 9.14
CA PRO A 124 -13.45 -17.59 8.95
C PRO A 124 -12.97 -17.80 7.51
N ALA A 125 -13.70 -17.31 6.51
CA ALA A 125 -13.31 -17.39 5.11
C ALA A 125 -11.93 -16.79 4.81
N LEU A 126 -11.44 -15.87 5.66
CA LEU A 126 -10.20 -15.16 5.43
C LEU A 126 -8.96 -16.05 5.60
N HIS A 127 -9.10 -17.17 6.29
CA HIS A 127 -7.98 -18.08 6.57
C HIS A 127 -8.35 -19.58 6.43
N ASP A 128 -9.61 -19.91 6.23
CA ASP A 128 -10.10 -21.28 6.06
C ASP A 128 -10.64 -21.49 4.64
N ASP A 129 -9.93 -22.29 3.86
CA ASP A 129 -10.33 -22.59 2.48
C ASP A 129 -11.55 -23.51 2.38
N SER A 130 -11.90 -24.21 3.48
CA SER A 130 -13.08 -25.05 3.54
C SER A 130 -14.37 -24.27 3.83
N PHE A 131 -14.27 -23.00 4.17
CA PHE A 131 -15.44 -22.14 4.37
C PHE A 131 -16.17 -21.93 3.04
N GLU A 132 -17.49 -22.01 3.08
CA GLU A 132 -18.30 -21.85 1.87
C GLU A 132 -18.03 -20.50 1.20
N ASN A 133 -17.74 -20.51 -0.09
CA ASN A 133 -17.44 -19.32 -0.88
C ASN A 133 -16.21 -18.51 -0.39
N ALA A 134 -15.24 -19.13 0.32
CA ALA A 134 -14.06 -18.43 0.87
C ALA A 134 -13.35 -17.52 -0.15
N MET A 135 -13.13 -18.00 -1.37
CA MET A 135 -12.49 -17.23 -2.42
C MET A 135 -13.29 -15.98 -2.81
N LYS A 136 -14.61 -16.10 -2.88
CA LYS A 136 -15.49 -14.95 -3.17
C LYS A 136 -15.43 -13.93 -2.05
N VAL A 137 -15.51 -14.37 -0.80
CA VAL A 137 -15.45 -13.47 0.38
C VAL A 137 -14.12 -12.71 0.40
N ARG A 138 -13.01 -13.40 0.15
CA ARG A 138 -11.68 -12.76 0.06
C ARG A 138 -11.62 -11.74 -1.08
N TYR A 139 -12.10 -12.10 -2.26
CA TYR A 139 -12.15 -11.18 -3.39
C TYR A 139 -12.97 -9.93 -3.06
N ASP A 140 -14.17 -10.11 -2.52
CA ASP A 140 -15.07 -9.01 -2.17
C ASP A 140 -14.46 -8.11 -1.08
N LEU A 141 -13.75 -8.70 -0.10
CA LEU A 141 -13.02 -7.97 0.93
C LEU A 141 -11.94 -7.08 0.31
N TYR A 142 -11.04 -7.69 -0.48
CA TYR A 142 -9.94 -6.95 -1.08
C TYR A 142 -10.42 -5.88 -2.06
N GLU A 143 -11.44 -6.17 -2.85
CA GLU A 143 -12.02 -5.18 -3.77
C GLU A 143 -12.68 -4.03 -3.01
N THR A 144 -13.43 -4.31 -1.94
CA THR A 144 -14.06 -3.27 -1.11
C THR A 144 -13.00 -2.38 -0.44
N ALA A 145 -12.01 -2.99 0.21
CA ALA A 145 -10.92 -2.26 0.85
C ALA A 145 -10.15 -1.41 -0.16
N HIS A 146 -9.91 -1.96 -1.34
CA HIS A 146 -9.20 -1.27 -2.41
C HIS A 146 -9.98 -0.06 -2.94
N ILE A 147 -11.29 -0.18 -3.09
CA ILE A 147 -12.14 0.93 -3.52
C ILE A 147 -12.19 2.03 -2.46
N LEU A 148 -12.36 1.66 -1.20
CA LEU A 148 -12.29 2.62 -0.09
C LEU A 148 -10.97 3.38 -0.08
N PHE A 149 -9.87 2.66 -0.14
CA PHE A 149 -8.54 3.25 -0.16
C PHE A 149 -8.34 4.23 -1.33
N ARG A 150 -8.61 3.80 -2.55
CA ARG A 150 -8.40 4.66 -3.71
C ARG A 150 -9.29 5.90 -3.75
N THR A 151 -10.52 5.79 -3.24
CA THR A 151 -11.47 6.91 -3.25
C THR A 151 -11.30 7.83 -2.04
N SER A 152 -10.90 7.30 -0.89
CA SER A 152 -10.68 8.09 0.30
C SER A 152 -9.32 8.78 0.30
N TYR A 153 -8.25 8.09 -0.08
CA TYR A 153 -6.91 8.66 -0.09
C TYR A 153 -6.54 9.25 -1.45
N HIS A 154 -6.30 8.39 -2.45
CA HIS A 154 -5.71 8.86 -3.71
C HIS A 154 -6.56 9.90 -4.44
N LYS A 155 -7.88 9.72 -4.42
CA LYS A 155 -8.76 10.71 -5.05
C LYS A 155 -8.71 12.06 -4.33
N GLN A 156 -8.77 12.08 -3.00
CA GLN A 156 -8.72 13.35 -2.25
C GLN A 156 -7.40 14.08 -2.45
N VAL A 157 -6.26 13.35 -2.37
CA VAL A 157 -4.94 13.96 -2.60
C VAL A 157 -4.83 14.48 -4.05
N SER A 158 -5.31 13.72 -5.01
CA SER A 158 -5.33 14.15 -6.41
C SER A 158 -6.19 15.39 -6.64
N ASP A 159 -7.38 15.43 -6.04
CA ASP A 159 -8.29 16.56 -6.16
C ASP A 159 -7.65 17.82 -5.53
N TRP A 160 -7.09 17.69 -4.33
CA TRP A 160 -6.37 18.78 -3.67
C TRP A 160 -5.20 19.29 -4.52
N CYS A 161 -4.37 18.41 -5.05
CA CYS A 161 -3.25 18.79 -5.93
C CYS A 161 -3.75 19.57 -7.15
N ARG A 162 -4.82 19.10 -7.79
CA ARG A 162 -5.38 19.74 -8.97
C ARG A 162 -5.92 21.14 -8.67
N GLU A 163 -6.60 21.31 -7.54
CA GLU A 163 -7.12 22.60 -7.08
C GLU A 163 -5.99 23.62 -6.83
N HIS A 164 -4.80 23.13 -6.51
CA HIS A 164 -3.61 23.95 -6.25
C HIS A 164 -2.60 23.99 -7.41
N HIS A 165 -3.01 23.60 -8.62
CA HIS A 165 -2.16 23.57 -9.82
C HIS A 165 -0.92 22.68 -9.70
N LEU A 166 -1.00 21.63 -8.89
CA LEU A 166 0.06 20.65 -8.67
C LEU A 166 -0.24 19.32 -9.35
N GLN A 167 0.82 18.63 -9.75
CA GLN A 167 0.72 17.24 -10.19
C GLN A 167 0.78 16.31 -8.97
N TYR A 168 0.03 15.24 -9.01
CA TYR A 168 0.09 14.18 -8.02
C TYR A 168 0.92 13.01 -8.54
N ALA A 169 2.04 12.75 -7.90
CA ALA A 169 2.93 11.63 -8.17
C ALA A 169 2.78 10.56 -7.09
N THR A 170 2.79 9.30 -7.49
CA THR A 170 2.71 8.19 -6.53
C THR A 170 3.75 7.13 -6.83
N GLU A 171 4.33 6.62 -5.77
CA GLU A 171 4.98 5.34 -5.77
C GLU A 171 4.10 4.37 -4.97
N VAL A 172 3.67 3.30 -5.60
CA VAL A 172 2.78 2.34 -4.96
C VAL A 172 3.33 0.95 -5.18
N PRO A 173 4.11 0.44 -4.23
CA PRO A 173 4.92 -0.74 -4.44
C PRO A 173 4.14 -2.04 -4.55
N SER A 174 2.95 -2.12 -4.11
CA SER A 174 2.22 -3.35 -4.16
C SER A 174 0.82 -3.16 -4.67
N MET A 175 0.53 -3.47 -5.87
CA MET A 175 -0.75 -3.64 -6.43
C MET A 175 -1.57 -2.51 -6.64
N ARG A 176 -1.43 -1.81 -7.73
CA ARG A 176 -2.24 -0.83 -7.55
C ARG A 176 -2.58 -0.01 -8.67
N HIS A 177 -2.66 -0.67 -9.75
CA HIS A 177 -3.07 -0.07 -10.98
C HIS A 177 -4.31 0.80 -10.84
N SER A 178 -5.31 0.37 -10.08
CA SER A 178 -6.53 1.14 -9.98
C SER A 178 -6.43 2.35 -9.04
N THR A 179 -5.50 2.34 -8.08
CA THR A 179 -5.22 3.51 -7.25
C THR A 179 -4.50 4.58 -8.05
N GLN A 180 -3.54 4.21 -8.86
CA GLN A 180 -2.74 5.12 -9.67
C GLN A 180 -3.50 5.80 -10.81
N ARG A 181 -4.74 5.41 -11.08
CA ARG A 181 -5.60 6.14 -12.04
C ARG A 181 -5.81 7.61 -11.67
N TYR A 182 -5.71 7.94 -10.38
CA TYR A 182 -5.82 9.31 -9.88
C TYR A 182 -4.49 10.07 -9.92
N SER A 183 -3.37 9.39 -10.12
CA SER A 183 -2.06 10.03 -10.22
C SER A 183 -1.88 10.69 -11.59
N ASP A 184 -1.25 11.85 -11.62
CA ASP A 184 -0.79 12.48 -12.86
C ASP A 184 0.52 11.84 -13.32
N ILE A 185 1.34 11.44 -12.37
CA ILE A 185 2.59 10.71 -12.59
C ILE A 185 2.46 9.34 -11.93
N VAL A 186 2.40 8.31 -12.76
CA VAL A 186 2.37 6.92 -12.33
C VAL A 186 3.78 6.50 -11.95
N GLY A 187 3.95 5.98 -10.77
CA GLY A 187 5.28 5.61 -10.26
C GLY A 187 5.35 4.23 -9.64
N GLY A 188 6.54 3.80 -9.44
CA GLY A 188 6.94 2.58 -8.76
C GLY A 188 8.36 2.68 -8.23
N ASP A 189 8.82 1.60 -7.67
CA ASP A 189 10.11 1.47 -6.99
C ASP A 189 10.89 0.32 -7.61
N THR A 190 12.21 0.42 -7.61
CA THR A 190 13.11 -0.66 -8.04
C THR A 190 13.25 -1.78 -6.99
N ALA A 191 12.66 -1.60 -5.83
CA ALA A 191 12.57 -2.58 -4.75
C ALA A 191 13.84 -3.36 -4.45
N HIS A 192 14.82 -2.71 -3.90
CA HIS A 192 16.05 -3.37 -3.43
C HIS A 192 16.90 -3.99 -4.55
N GLU A 193 17.04 -3.30 -5.67
CA GLU A 193 18.05 -3.66 -6.64
C GLU A 193 19.40 -3.85 -5.96
N LYS A 194 19.96 -5.05 -6.08
CA LYS A 194 21.23 -5.37 -5.46
C LYS A 194 22.26 -5.57 -6.53
N LEU A 195 23.29 -4.73 -6.49
CA LEU A 195 24.46 -4.89 -7.34
C LEU A 195 25.15 -6.25 -7.11
N GLY A 196 25.77 -6.77 -8.14
CA GLY A 196 26.51 -8.03 -8.07
C GLY A 196 25.65 -9.29 -8.03
N LYS A 197 24.36 -9.20 -8.29
CA LYS A 197 23.52 -10.38 -8.45
C LYS A 197 23.64 -10.95 -9.87
N PRO A 198 23.56 -12.28 -10.04
CA PRO A 198 23.59 -12.88 -11.36
C PRO A 198 22.35 -12.49 -12.16
N LEU A 199 22.51 -12.55 -13.50
CA LEU A 199 21.47 -12.11 -14.43
C LEU A 199 20.15 -12.87 -14.25
N GLU A 200 20.22 -14.17 -13.96
CA GLU A 200 19.07 -15.01 -13.70
C GLU A 200 18.26 -14.49 -12.50
N TRP A 201 18.95 -14.09 -11.42
CA TRP A 201 18.31 -13.51 -10.25
C TRP A 201 17.62 -12.18 -10.59
N ILE A 202 18.28 -11.33 -11.37
CA ILE A 202 17.73 -10.05 -11.81
C ILE A 202 16.46 -10.27 -12.63
N TYR A 203 16.48 -11.20 -13.58
CA TYR A 203 15.31 -11.51 -14.39
C TYR A 203 14.16 -12.09 -13.55
N ASP A 204 14.47 -13.00 -12.65
CA ASP A 204 13.46 -13.59 -11.77
C ASP A 204 12.80 -12.53 -10.89
N GLU A 205 13.58 -11.66 -10.27
CA GLU A 205 13.06 -10.57 -9.45
C GLU A 205 12.17 -9.62 -10.24
N TYR A 206 12.55 -9.25 -11.46
CA TYR A 206 11.76 -8.31 -12.25
C TYR A 206 10.56 -8.91 -12.97
N ILE A 207 10.62 -10.18 -13.31
CA ILE A 207 9.52 -10.87 -14.01
C ILE A 207 8.44 -11.30 -13.01
N HIS A 208 8.86 -11.86 -11.89
CA HIS A 208 7.94 -12.44 -10.90
C HIS A 208 7.59 -11.48 -9.78
N ASN A 209 8.47 -10.57 -9.45
CA ASN A 209 8.17 -9.56 -8.43
C ASN A 209 7.49 -8.35 -9.06
N TYR A 210 6.19 -8.29 -8.88
CA TYR A 210 5.37 -7.20 -9.40
C TYR A 210 5.79 -5.81 -8.91
N ARG A 211 6.28 -5.71 -7.69
CA ARG A 211 6.76 -4.45 -7.11
C ARG A 211 7.90 -3.84 -7.94
N SER A 212 8.83 -4.65 -8.37
CA SER A 212 10.04 -4.23 -9.08
C SER A 212 9.85 -4.11 -10.61
N ASN A 213 8.63 -4.33 -11.11
CA ASN A 213 8.40 -4.41 -12.53
C ASN A 213 8.17 -3.03 -13.15
N ALA A 214 9.26 -2.41 -13.60
CA ALA A 214 9.22 -1.11 -14.29
C ALA A 214 8.30 -1.12 -15.52
N LYS A 215 8.21 -2.27 -16.21
CA LYS A 215 7.32 -2.41 -17.37
C LYS A 215 5.85 -2.31 -16.98
N ALA A 216 5.47 -2.77 -15.80
CA ALA A 216 4.10 -2.60 -15.32
C ALA A 216 3.76 -1.12 -15.14
N VAL A 217 4.69 -0.33 -14.57
CA VAL A 217 4.53 1.11 -14.39
C VAL A 217 4.36 1.84 -15.74
N SER A 218 5.27 1.61 -16.68
CA SER A 218 5.21 2.25 -18.00
C SER A 218 4.00 1.82 -18.81
N SER A 219 3.60 0.56 -18.70
CA SER A 219 2.39 0.03 -19.35
C SER A 219 1.13 0.70 -18.79
N LEU A 220 1.05 0.85 -17.48
CA LEU A 220 -0.07 1.53 -16.83
C LEU A 220 -0.15 3.00 -17.22
N ALA A 221 0.99 3.72 -17.20
CA ALA A 221 1.05 5.12 -17.63
C ALA A 221 0.52 5.26 -19.06
N ARG A 222 0.96 4.40 -19.97
CA ARG A 222 0.50 4.37 -21.36
C ARG A 222 -1.01 4.12 -21.48
N GLN A 223 -1.52 3.11 -20.77
CA GLN A 223 -2.95 2.76 -20.81
C GLN A 223 -3.84 3.87 -20.26
N LEU A 224 -3.36 4.60 -19.28
CA LEU A 224 -4.06 5.74 -18.69
C LEU A 224 -3.83 7.07 -19.43
N GLY A 225 -3.06 7.07 -20.51
CA GLY A 225 -2.71 8.29 -21.27
C GLY A 225 -1.86 9.27 -20.47
N LYS A 226 -1.09 8.80 -19.48
CA LYS A 226 -0.22 9.65 -18.67
C LYS A 226 1.11 9.91 -19.38
N LYS A 227 1.61 11.13 -19.22
CA LYS A 227 2.87 11.58 -19.86
C LYS A 227 4.11 10.91 -19.24
N TYR A 228 4.07 10.69 -17.94
CA TYR A 228 5.22 10.23 -17.18
C TYR A 228 4.97 8.85 -16.56
N ALA A 229 6.01 8.02 -16.65
CA ALA A 229 6.17 6.78 -15.92
C ALA A 229 7.44 6.93 -15.07
N MET A 230 7.27 7.00 -13.76
CA MET A 230 8.34 7.30 -12.82
C MET A 230 8.81 6.04 -12.10
N ILE A 231 10.09 5.97 -11.82
CA ILE A 231 10.66 4.98 -10.90
C ILE A 231 11.54 5.68 -9.88
N GLU A 232 11.29 5.34 -8.62
CA GLU A 232 12.23 5.59 -7.54
C GLU A 232 13.44 4.67 -7.75
N SER A 233 14.62 5.27 -7.89
CA SER A 233 15.81 4.57 -8.34
C SER A 233 16.92 4.68 -7.29
N PHE A 234 17.73 3.62 -7.22
CA PHE A 234 18.91 3.50 -6.36
C PHE A 234 18.61 3.23 -4.88
N HIS A 235 17.36 3.07 -4.50
CA HIS A 235 17.02 2.67 -3.14
C HIS A 235 17.77 1.40 -2.74
N SER A 236 18.46 1.46 -1.60
CA SER A 236 19.17 0.32 -0.99
C SER A 236 20.29 -0.32 -1.83
N VAL A 237 20.82 0.35 -2.85
CA VAL A 237 21.94 -0.18 -3.65
C VAL A 237 23.27 -0.17 -2.90
N GLY A 238 23.41 0.71 -1.90
CA GLY A 238 24.62 0.85 -1.07
C GLY A 238 25.68 1.78 -1.66
N TRP A 239 26.71 2.03 -0.87
CA TRP A 239 27.78 2.99 -1.18
C TRP A 239 28.80 2.50 -2.22
N THR A 240 28.66 1.27 -2.71
CA THR A 240 29.59 0.67 -3.69
C THR A 240 29.13 0.86 -5.13
N MET A 241 27.98 1.50 -5.35
CA MET A 241 27.46 1.77 -6.68
C MET A 241 28.42 2.70 -7.45
N THR A 242 28.79 2.28 -8.65
CA THR A 242 29.57 3.11 -9.59
C THR A 242 28.66 3.87 -10.55
N LEU A 243 29.18 4.89 -11.22
CA LEU A 243 28.43 5.58 -12.27
C LEU A 243 28.08 4.64 -13.45
N GLN A 244 28.85 3.60 -13.67
CA GLN A 244 28.55 2.60 -14.71
C GLN A 244 27.37 1.73 -14.30
N ASP A 245 27.27 1.34 -13.03
CA ASP A 245 26.12 0.62 -12.48
C ASP A 245 24.85 1.48 -12.57
N ALA A 246 24.95 2.75 -12.17
CA ALA A 246 23.84 3.69 -12.25
C ALA A 246 23.37 3.86 -13.71
N LYS A 247 24.29 4.03 -14.64
CA LYS A 247 23.94 4.11 -16.06
C LYS A 247 23.27 2.85 -16.57
N TRP A 248 23.78 1.68 -16.21
CA TRP A 248 23.14 0.41 -16.60
C TRP A 248 21.71 0.29 -16.08
N MET A 249 21.47 0.66 -14.82
CA MET A 249 20.14 0.63 -14.23
C MET A 249 19.19 1.61 -14.95
N ILE A 250 19.62 2.82 -15.24
CA ILE A 250 18.81 3.82 -15.95
C ILE A 250 18.52 3.39 -17.39
N ASP A 251 19.51 2.87 -18.11
CA ASP A 251 19.35 2.38 -19.48
C ASP A 251 18.31 1.23 -19.52
N ARG A 252 18.37 0.32 -18.56
CA ARG A 252 17.43 -0.78 -18.43
C ARG A 252 16.00 -0.27 -18.12
N LEU A 253 15.86 0.68 -17.19
CA LEU A 253 14.58 1.30 -16.87
C LEU A 253 14.03 2.05 -18.09
N GLY A 254 14.86 2.82 -18.79
CA GLY A 254 14.49 3.51 -20.01
C GLY A 254 14.04 2.56 -21.12
N SER A 255 14.72 1.44 -21.30
CA SER A 255 14.30 0.40 -22.26
C SER A 255 12.94 -0.24 -21.89
N SER A 256 12.59 -0.22 -20.63
CA SER A 256 11.28 -0.63 -20.12
C SER A 256 10.19 0.44 -20.26
N GLY A 257 10.55 1.64 -20.76
CA GLY A 257 9.62 2.74 -21.00
C GLY A 257 9.47 3.73 -19.85
N ILE A 258 10.39 3.70 -18.88
CA ILE A 258 10.46 4.72 -17.82
C ILE A 258 11.08 5.99 -18.41
N ASN A 259 10.49 7.13 -18.09
CA ASN A 259 10.91 8.44 -18.60
C ASN A 259 10.98 9.54 -17.53
N LEU A 260 10.83 9.17 -16.27
CA LEU A 260 11.04 10.04 -15.13
C LEU A 260 11.70 9.21 -14.00
N TYR A 261 12.73 9.79 -13.37
CA TYR A 261 13.53 9.12 -12.36
C TYR A 261 13.55 9.95 -11.08
N ASN A 262 13.22 9.32 -9.97
CA ASN A 262 13.41 9.86 -8.63
C ASN A 262 14.60 9.14 -8.01
N PHE A 263 15.69 9.86 -7.77
CA PHE A 263 16.91 9.28 -7.22
C PHE A 263 16.94 9.43 -5.71
N LEU A 264 17.23 8.32 -5.01
CA LEU A 264 17.41 8.26 -3.56
C LEU A 264 18.85 7.86 -3.19
#